data_e26a8c374137efbe8f457f01621d0378
#
_entry.id   e26a8c374137efbe8f457f01621d0378
#
_cell.length_a   1.000
_cell.length_b   1.000
_cell.length_c   1.000
_cell.angle_alpha   90.00
_cell.angle_beta   90.00
_cell.angle_gamma   90.00
#
_symmetry.space_group_name_H-M   'P 1'
#
loop_
_entity.id
_entity.type
_entity.pdbx_description
1 polymer ?
#
loop_
_entity_poly.entity_id
_entity_poly.type
_entity_poly.pdbx_seq_one_letter_code
_entity_poly.pdbx_strand_id
1 'polypeptide(L)'
;MSSPQRQGISVDVDHNPYIAEGSGTVDAIVSITADVAATAAEPDRVEAIIIDCSTSMQAPIEKFEAAKRATAAAIMELVDGTYFTIVDGTEKALSVYPPEGLARASTETKAAAMRAVDGLRPHGGTAMGTWLAHVRGLVGQRKGALIHAILLTDGKDEHETPEELGRQIGLSEGESRATAGEWEPTGRSMSCARSQLRCWAPSISSPTPKISQKISRR
;
A
#
# COMPACT_ATOMS: atom_id res chain seq x y z
N MET A 1 -7.19 36.41 25.33
CA MET A 1 -7.71 36.06 23.98
C MET A 1 -6.61 35.25 23.31
N SER A 2 -6.71 33.93 23.36
CA SER A 2 -5.73 33.02 22.73
C SER A 2 -6.02 32.91 21.25
N SER A 3 -5.05 33.29 20.44
CA SER A 3 -5.12 33.09 18.97
C SER A 3 -5.23 31.59 18.66
N PRO A 4 -6.07 31.18 17.68
CA PRO A 4 -6.12 29.78 17.29
C PRO A 4 -4.76 29.39 16.70
N GLN A 5 -4.12 28.38 17.32
CA GLN A 5 -2.93 27.75 16.75
C GLN A 5 -3.34 27.10 15.42
N ARG A 6 -2.76 27.56 14.34
CA ARG A 6 -2.90 26.93 13.03
C ARG A 6 -2.11 25.61 13.08
N GLN A 7 -2.81 24.50 12.96
CA GLN A 7 -2.18 23.22 12.61
C GLN A 7 -1.48 23.42 11.26
N GLY A 8 -0.17 23.28 11.24
CA GLY A 8 0.62 23.54 10.04
C GLY A 8 1.71 22.50 9.85
N ILE A 9 1.99 22.21 8.59
CA ILE A 9 3.21 21.50 8.20
C ILE A 9 4.17 22.59 7.72
N SER A 10 5.37 22.65 8.33
CA SER A 10 6.47 23.46 7.83
C SER A 10 7.48 22.59 7.11
N VAL A 11 8.05 23.11 6.04
CA VAL A 11 9.09 22.45 5.25
C VAL A 11 10.26 23.41 5.16
N ASP A 12 11.40 22.97 5.69
CA ASP A 12 12.67 23.68 5.60
C ASP A 12 13.61 22.90 4.69
N VAL A 13 14.33 23.60 3.82
CA VAL A 13 15.27 23.00 2.88
C VAL A 13 16.64 23.63 3.08
N ASP A 14 17.57 22.84 3.62
CA ASP A 14 18.98 23.21 3.77
C ASP A 14 19.79 22.61 2.63
N HIS A 15 20.52 23.45 1.92
CA HIS A 15 21.41 23.00 0.86
C HIS A 15 22.69 23.85 0.84
N ASN A 16 23.75 23.29 0.30
CA ASN A 16 24.96 24.07 0.03
C ASN A 16 24.71 24.95 -1.22
N PRO A 17 24.72 26.30 -1.08
CA PRO A 17 24.50 27.19 -2.23
C PRO A 17 25.67 27.21 -3.21
N TYR A 18 26.81 26.62 -2.86
CA TYR A 18 27.98 26.55 -3.71
C TYR A 18 28.12 25.19 -4.36
N ILE A 19 28.04 25.17 -5.68
CA ILE A 19 28.24 23.95 -6.49
C ILE A 19 29.67 24.03 -7.05
N ALA A 20 30.43 22.93 -6.90
CA ALA A 20 31.76 22.85 -7.50
C ALA A 20 31.64 22.89 -9.03
N GLU A 21 32.59 23.57 -9.69
CA GLU A 21 32.62 23.64 -11.16
C GLU A 21 32.70 22.23 -11.76
N GLY A 22 31.73 21.90 -12.64
CA GLY A 22 31.61 20.56 -13.24
C GLY A 22 30.76 19.56 -12.46
N SER A 23 30.21 19.94 -11.29
CA SER A 23 29.24 19.10 -10.55
C SER A 23 27.83 19.34 -11.08
N GLY A 24 27.14 18.26 -11.49
CA GLY A 24 25.72 18.29 -11.88
C GLY A 24 24.74 17.89 -10.75
N THR A 25 25.23 17.69 -9.51
CA THR A 25 24.44 17.17 -8.39
C THR A 25 24.48 18.13 -7.21
N VAL A 26 23.33 18.38 -6.59
CA VAL A 26 23.16 19.14 -5.35
C VAL A 26 22.52 18.24 -4.33
N ASP A 27 23.10 18.13 -3.15
CA ASP A 27 22.49 17.45 -2.00
C ASP A 27 21.73 18.48 -1.16
N ALA A 28 20.52 18.15 -0.77
CA ALA A 28 19.70 18.97 0.09
C ALA A 28 19.11 18.14 1.23
N ILE A 29 18.99 18.77 2.41
CA ILE A 29 18.28 18.21 3.56
C ILE A 29 16.89 18.85 3.60
N VAL A 30 15.85 18.04 3.48
CA VAL A 30 14.47 18.49 3.61
C VAL A 30 13.97 18.10 5.00
N SER A 31 13.69 19.10 5.83
CA SER A 31 13.11 18.93 7.17
C SER A 31 11.63 19.23 7.12
N ILE A 32 10.80 18.26 7.48
CA ILE A 32 9.34 18.42 7.54
C ILE A 32 8.93 18.35 9.00
N THR A 33 8.34 19.44 9.50
CA THR A 33 7.81 19.52 10.86
C THR A 33 6.30 19.65 10.79
N ALA A 34 5.58 18.78 11.51
CA ALA A 34 4.14 18.84 11.65
C ALA A 34 3.77 19.22 13.09
N ASP A 35 3.07 20.34 13.26
CA ASP A 35 2.47 20.71 14.54
C ASP A 35 1.13 19.95 14.66
N VAL A 36 1.14 18.84 15.39
CA VAL A 36 -0.07 18.06 15.69
C VAL A 36 -0.59 18.54 17.05
N ALA A 37 -1.79 19.14 17.06
CA ALA A 37 -2.48 19.40 18.33
C ALA A 37 -2.77 18.06 19.00
N ALA A 38 -2.27 17.88 20.21
CA ALA A 38 -2.32 16.64 20.99
C ALA A 38 -3.73 16.17 21.40
N THR A 39 -4.81 16.73 20.84
CA THR A 39 -6.21 16.49 21.22
C THR A 39 -7.05 15.82 20.15
N ALA A 40 -6.55 15.61 18.94
CA ALA A 40 -7.29 14.87 17.94
C ALA A 40 -7.11 13.36 18.20
N ALA A 41 -8.21 12.62 18.36
CA ALA A 41 -8.16 11.17 18.37
C ALA A 41 -7.53 10.69 17.06
N GLU A 42 -6.60 9.72 17.13
CA GLU A 42 -6.03 9.13 15.92
C GLU A 42 -7.17 8.58 15.05
N PRO A 43 -7.17 8.88 13.74
CA PRO A 43 -8.16 8.31 12.85
C PRO A 43 -8.02 6.79 12.78
N ASP A 44 -9.15 6.09 12.62
CA ASP A 44 -9.13 4.67 12.33
C ASP A 44 -8.23 4.39 11.11
N ARG A 45 -7.52 3.26 11.13
CA ARG A 45 -6.71 2.79 10.01
C ARG A 45 -7.39 1.58 9.39
N VAL A 46 -7.43 1.55 8.08
CA VAL A 46 -7.97 0.43 7.30
C VAL A 46 -6.92 -0.03 6.29
N GLU A 47 -6.55 -1.30 6.35
CA GLU A 47 -5.65 -1.95 5.41
C GLU A 47 -6.43 -2.96 4.58
N ALA A 48 -6.47 -2.76 3.27
CA ALA A 48 -7.03 -3.72 2.32
C ALA A 48 -5.89 -4.41 1.55
N ILE A 49 -5.80 -5.72 1.64
CA ILE A 49 -4.78 -6.49 0.93
C ILE A 49 -5.50 -7.29 -0.16
N ILE A 50 -5.20 -6.97 -1.41
CA ILE A 50 -5.76 -7.62 -2.58
C ILE A 50 -4.70 -8.53 -3.17
N ILE A 51 -4.98 -9.82 -3.24
CA ILE A 51 -4.13 -10.81 -3.86
C ILE A 51 -4.70 -11.24 -5.19
N ASP A 52 -3.92 -11.09 -6.25
CA ASP A 52 -4.29 -11.55 -7.58
C ASP A 52 -4.28 -13.08 -7.61
N CYS A 53 -5.46 -13.66 -7.80
CA CYS A 53 -5.66 -15.09 -7.93
C CYS A 53 -5.95 -15.50 -9.37
N SER A 54 -5.71 -14.64 -10.36
CA SER A 54 -5.94 -14.98 -11.76
C SER A 54 -5.06 -16.13 -12.23
N THR A 55 -5.47 -16.77 -13.33
CA THR A 55 -4.73 -17.90 -13.92
C THR A 55 -3.34 -17.52 -14.42
N SER A 56 -3.06 -16.25 -14.71
CA SER A 56 -1.71 -15.76 -15.04
C SER A 56 -0.72 -15.95 -13.90
N MET A 57 -1.20 -15.95 -12.66
CA MET A 57 -0.39 -16.20 -11.46
C MET A 57 0.00 -17.68 -11.29
N GLN A 58 -0.56 -18.58 -12.09
CA GLN A 58 -0.26 -20.02 -12.02
C GLN A 58 1.06 -20.38 -12.70
N ALA A 59 1.53 -19.60 -13.66
CA ALA A 59 2.71 -19.93 -14.44
C ALA A 59 3.75 -18.77 -14.46
N PRO A 60 4.89 -18.90 -13.76
CA PRO A 60 5.22 -20.01 -12.85
C PRO A 60 4.47 -19.89 -11.51
N ILE A 61 4.15 -21.03 -10.89
CA ILE A 61 3.39 -21.09 -9.63
C ILE A 61 4.10 -20.37 -8.47
N GLU A 62 5.40 -20.21 -8.56
CA GLU A 62 6.22 -19.48 -7.58
C GLU A 62 5.78 -18.02 -7.43
N LYS A 63 5.18 -17.41 -8.47
CA LYS A 63 4.58 -16.07 -8.39
C LYS A 63 3.46 -16.04 -7.35
N PHE A 64 2.53 -16.98 -7.47
CA PHE A 64 1.38 -17.05 -6.56
C PHE A 64 1.81 -17.37 -5.13
N GLU A 65 2.74 -18.31 -4.97
CA GLU A 65 3.27 -18.63 -3.65
C GLU A 65 4.05 -17.45 -3.03
N ALA A 66 4.72 -16.63 -3.86
CA ALA A 66 5.36 -15.41 -3.39
C ALA A 66 4.34 -14.35 -2.97
N ALA A 67 3.24 -14.17 -3.73
CA ALA A 67 2.14 -13.28 -3.37
C ALA A 67 1.49 -13.71 -2.04
N LYS A 68 1.26 -15.01 -1.83
CA LYS A 68 0.75 -15.54 -0.55
C LYS A 68 1.71 -15.24 0.61
N ARG A 69 3.02 -15.43 0.41
CA ARG A 69 4.01 -15.09 1.45
C ARG A 69 4.05 -13.59 1.74
N ALA A 70 3.97 -12.75 0.71
CA ALA A 70 3.93 -11.31 0.90
C ALA A 70 2.65 -10.86 1.63
N THR A 71 1.50 -11.49 1.30
CA THR A 71 0.23 -11.27 2.01
C THR A 71 0.35 -11.66 3.48
N ALA A 72 0.93 -12.83 3.76
CA ALA A 72 1.14 -13.29 5.14
C ALA A 72 2.07 -12.34 5.92
N ALA A 73 3.14 -11.86 5.31
CA ALA A 73 4.03 -10.87 5.91
C ALA A 73 3.29 -9.55 6.19
N ALA A 74 2.50 -9.04 5.24
CA ALA A 74 1.71 -7.84 5.43
C ALA A 74 0.68 -8.00 6.58
N ILE A 75 0.02 -9.16 6.70
CA ILE A 75 -0.90 -9.45 7.80
C ILE A 75 -0.17 -9.42 9.15
N MET A 76 1.05 -9.96 9.24
CA MET A 76 1.83 -9.96 10.48
C MET A 76 2.23 -8.55 10.92
N GLU A 77 2.52 -7.66 9.98
CA GLU A 77 2.91 -6.27 10.24
C GLU A 77 1.73 -5.36 10.62
N LEU A 78 0.48 -5.82 10.50
CA LEU A 78 -0.67 -5.02 10.92
C LEU A 78 -0.55 -4.65 12.40
N VAL A 79 -0.72 -3.37 12.70
CA VAL A 79 -0.80 -2.90 14.09
C VAL A 79 -2.12 -3.39 14.70
N ASP A 80 -2.07 -3.90 15.92
CA ASP A 80 -3.27 -4.37 16.61
C ASP A 80 -4.31 -3.24 16.73
N GLY A 81 -5.56 -3.58 16.45
CA GLY A 81 -6.65 -2.62 16.39
C GLY A 81 -6.88 -2.00 15.01
N THR A 82 -5.95 -2.10 14.05
CA THR A 82 -6.17 -1.71 12.65
C THR A 82 -7.30 -2.54 12.05
N TYR A 83 -8.19 -1.93 11.29
CA TYR A 83 -9.18 -2.65 10.50
C TYR A 83 -8.55 -3.17 9.24
N PHE A 84 -8.92 -4.39 8.83
CA PHE A 84 -8.35 -4.96 7.60
C PHE A 84 -9.29 -5.91 6.88
N THR A 85 -9.00 -6.13 5.62
CA THR A 85 -9.65 -7.12 4.76
C THR A 85 -8.65 -7.74 3.79
N ILE A 86 -8.85 -9.01 3.47
CA ILE A 86 -8.14 -9.72 2.41
C ILE A 86 -9.12 -10.00 1.28
N VAL A 87 -8.74 -9.64 0.08
CA VAL A 87 -9.58 -9.77 -1.12
C VAL A 87 -8.89 -10.67 -2.13
N ASP A 88 -9.63 -11.64 -2.63
CA ASP A 88 -9.31 -12.47 -3.80
C ASP A 88 -9.67 -11.66 -5.05
N GLY A 89 -8.66 -11.32 -5.84
CA GLY A 89 -8.78 -10.55 -7.07
C GLY A 89 -8.74 -11.45 -8.28
N THR A 90 -9.88 -11.57 -8.97
CA THR A 90 -10.03 -12.23 -10.27
C THR A 90 -10.82 -11.30 -11.20
N GLU A 91 -11.58 -11.83 -12.19
CA GLU A 91 -12.60 -11.03 -12.90
C GLU A 91 -13.71 -10.57 -11.95
N LYS A 92 -13.77 -11.14 -10.77
CA LYS A 92 -14.62 -10.72 -9.65
C LYS A 92 -13.75 -10.51 -8.43
N ALA A 93 -14.16 -9.61 -7.55
CA ALA A 93 -13.51 -9.43 -6.25
C ALA A 93 -14.35 -10.11 -5.16
N LEU A 94 -13.70 -10.95 -4.35
CA LEU A 94 -14.36 -11.65 -3.26
C LEU A 94 -13.60 -11.42 -1.95
N SER A 95 -14.34 -11.19 -0.86
CA SER A 95 -13.72 -11.11 0.46
C SER A 95 -13.28 -12.50 0.92
N VAL A 96 -11.99 -12.66 1.17
CA VAL A 96 -11.38 -13.89 1.70
C VAL A 96 -11.45 -13.89 3.22
N TYR A 97 -11.11 -12.74 3.82
CA TYR A 97 -11.17 -12.56 5.25
C TYR A 97 -11.31 -11.06 5.62
N PRO A 98 -12.24 -10.71 6.52
CA PRO A 98 -13.35 -11.57 6.94
C PRO A 98 -14.30 -11.83 5.77
N PRO A 99 -15.22 -12.80 5.84
CA PRO A 99 -16.19 -13.06 4.78
C PRO A 99 -17.09 -11.85 4.48
N GLU A 100 -17.33 -11.01 5.47
CA GLU A 100 -18.12 -9.79 5.37
C GLU A 100 -17.47 -8.65 6.15
N GLY A 101 -17.48 -7.44 5.58
CA GLY A 101 -17.00 -6.21 6.22
C GLY A 101 -15.50 -6.19 6.46
N LEU A 102 -15.10 -5.69 7.63
CA LEU A 102 -13.71 -5.51 8.04
C LEU A 102 -13.45 -6.20 9.38
N ALA A 103 -12.34 -6.90 9.52
CA ALA A 103 -11.87 -7.43 10.79
C ALA A 103 -10.99 -6.41 11.52
N ARG A 104 -10.92 -6.52 12.83
CA ARG A 104 -9.96 -5.78 13.65
C ARG A 104 -8.73 -6.64 13.89
N ALA A 105 -7.53 -6.12 13.63
CA ALA A 105 -6.29 -6.86 13.78
C ALA A 105 -6.06 -7.26 15.25
N SER A 106 -5.86 -8.52 15.48
CA SER A 106 -5.46 -9.18 16.73
C SER A 106 -4.70 -10.45 16.38
N THR A 107 -4.07 -11.08 17.34
CA THR A 107 -3.39 -12.37 17.14
C THR A 107 -4.31 -13.41 16.51
N GLU A 108 -5.58 -13.51 16.97
CA GLU A 108 -6.56 -14.49 16.50
C GLU A 108 -7.00 -14.19 15.07
N THR A 109 -7.32 -12.93 14.77
CA THR A 109 -7.82 -12.54 13.44
C THR A 109 -6.72 -12.61 12.39
N LYS A 110 -5.47 -12.24 12.73
CA LYS A 110 -4.31 -12.41 11.86
C LYS A 110 -4.08 -13.90 11.53
N ALA A 111 -4.12 -14.77 12.54
CA ALA A 111 -3.97 -16.21 12.34
C ALA A 111 -5.10 -16.79 11.49
N ALA A 112 -6.33 -16.32 11.65
CA ALA A 112 -7.47 -16.74 10.83
C ALA A 112 -7.33 -16.28 9.38
N ALA A 113 -6.89 -15.03 9.17
CA ALA A 113 -6.63 -14.49 7.84
C ALA A 113 -5.53 -15.26 7.10
N MET A 114 -4.42 -15.58 7.77
CA MET A 114 -3.33 -16.40 7.18
C MET A 114 -3.84 -17.77 6.73
N ARG A 115 -4.66 -18.45 7.56
CA ARG A 115 -5.26 -19.74 7.15
C ARG A 115 -6.17 -19.59 5.92
N ALA A 116 -6.91 -18.50 5.83
CA ALA A 116 -7.76 -18.22 4.66
C ALA A 116 -6.91 -18.00 3.39
N VAL A 117 -5.80 -17.25 3.50
CA VAL A 117 -4.85 -17.03 2.40
C VAL A 117 -4.19 -18.35 1.95
N ASP A 118 -3.82 -19.23 2.88
CA ASP A 118 -3.23 -20.54 2.55
C ASP A 118 -4.18 -21.40 1.69
N GLY A 119 -5.49 -21.23 1.86
CA GLY A 119 -6.52 -21.92 1.09
C GLY A 119 -6.68 -21.44 -0.36
N LEU A 120 -6.16 -20.25 -0.71
CA LEU A 120 -6.33 -19.68 -2.03
C LEU A 120 -5.63 -20.51 -3.13
N ARG A 121 -6.23 -20.49 -4.31
CA ARG A 121 -5.71 -21.14 -5.53
C ARG A 121 -5.91 -20.19 -6.70
N PRO A 122 -5.01 -20.19 -7.70
CA PRO A 122 -5.22 -19.41 -8.91
C PRO A 122 -6.45 -19.90 -9.70
N HIS A 123 -7.26 -18.95 -10.14
CA HIS A 123 -8.45 -19.18 -10.95
C HIS A 123 -8.93 -17.89 -11.63
N GLY A 124 -9.76 -18.00 -12.65
CA GLY A 124 -10.40 -16.84 -13.29
C GLY A 124 -9.44 -15.93 -14.05
N GLY A 125 -9.91 -14.74 -14.36
CA GLY A 125 -9.20 -13.67 -15.05
C GLY A 125 -8.82 -12.52 -14.13
N THR A 126 -8.49 -11.34 -14.71
CA THR A 126 -8.04 -10.16 -13.98
C THR A 126 -8.90 -8.96 -14.34
N ALA A 127 -9.50 -8.30 -13.34
CA ALA A 127 -10.26 -7.06 -13.47
C ALA A 127 -9.98 -6.14 -12.27
N MET A 128 -8.87 -5.39 -12.32
CA MET A 128 -8.36 -4.62 -11.17
C MET A 128 -9.31 -3.52 -10.71
N GLY A 129 -10.09 -2.92 -11.63
CA GLY A 129 -11.08 -1.92 -11.29
C GLY A 129 -12.21 -2.49 -10.43
N THR A 130 -12.62 -3.75 -10.68
CA THR A 130 -13.62 -4.43 -9.82
C THR A 130 -13.08 -4.64 -8.41
N TRP A 131 -11.78 -4.91 -8.27
CA TRP A 131 -11.14 -5.05 -6.96
C TRP A 131 -11.17 -3.74 -6.17
N LEU A 132 -10.81 -2.63 -6.83
CA LEU A 132 -10.85 -1.30 -6.23
C LEU A 132 -12.29 -0.91 -5.84
N ALA A 133 -13.26 -1.19 -6.70
CA ALA A 133 -14.67 -0.93 -6.42
C ALA A 133 -15.18 -1.74 -5.22
N HIS A 134 -14.78 -3.02 -5.12
CA HIS A 134 -15.14 -3.89 -3.99
C HIS A 134 -14.58 -3.36 -2.67
N VAL A 135 -13.27 -3.07 -2.64
CA VAL A 135 -12.62 -2.49 -1.46
C VAL A 135 -13.27 -1.17 -1.06
N ARG A 136 -13.53 -0.26 -2.01
CA ARG A 136 -14.21 1.01 -1.74
C ARG A 136 -15.59 0.80 -1.09
N GLY A 137 -16.34 -0.21 -1.55
CA GLY A 137 -17.61 -0.58 -0.92
C GLY A 137 -17.46 -1.04 0.53
N LEU A 138 -16.41 -1.81 0.84
CA LEU A 138 -16.14 -2.29 2.20
C LEU A 138 -15.71 -1.16 3.15
N VAL A 139 -14.83 -0.27 2.68
CA VAL A 139 -14.25 0.78 3.52
C VAL A 139 -15.11 2.03 3.63
N GLY A 140 -16.03 2.25 2.69
CA GLY A 140 -16.88 3.46 2.62
C GLY A 140 -17.78 3.68 3.85
N GLN A 141 -17.96 2.66 4.68
CA GLN A 141 -18.70 2.77 5.95
C GLN A 141 -17.87 3.44 7.06
N ARG A 142 -16.54 3.60 6.88
CA ARG A 142 -15.63 4.20 7.87
C ARG A 142 -15.15 5.57 7.43
N LYS A 143 -16.06 6.53 7.54
CA LYS A 143 -15.76 7.93 7.18
C LYS A 143 -14.64 8.49 8.05
N GLY A 144 -13.65 9.12 7.40
CA GLY A 144 -12.51 9.74 8.09
C GLY A 144 -11.39 8.78 8.49
N ALA A 145 -11.50 7.49 8.18
CA ALA A 145 -10.40 6.55 8.35
C ALA A 145 -9.28 6.80 7.35
N LEU A 146 -8.04 6.49 7.75
CA LEU A 146 -6.90 6.40 6.84
C LEU A 146 -6.94 5.03 6.14
N ILE A 147 -7.21 5.04 4.85
CA ILE A 147 -7.37 3.82 4.06
C ILE A 147 -6.12 3.61 3.23
N HIS A 148 -5.54 2.42 3.32
CA HIS A 148 -4.44 1.97 2.48
C HIS A 148 -4.82 0.65 1.84
N ALA A 149 -4.57 0.51 0.53
CA ALA A 149 -4.80 -0.72 -0.21
C ALA A 149 -3.48 -1.21 -0.84
N ILE A 150 -3.17 -2.48 -0.64
CA ILE A 150 -2.01 -3.16 -1.22
C ILE A 150 -2.51 -4.13 -2.27
N LEU A 151 -2.05 -3.98 -3.51
CA LEU A 151 -2.35 -4.88 -4.62
C LEU A 151 -1.11 -5.73 -4.92
N LEU A 152 -1.27 -7.05 -4.87
CA LEU A 152 -0.24 -8.03 -5.20
C LEU A 152 -0.63 -8.74 -6.49
N THR A 153 -0.10 -8.29 -7.63
CA THR A 153 -0.48 -8.72 -8.98
C THR A 153 0.75 -8.82 -9.88
N ASP A 154 0.65 -9.54 -11.00
CA ASP A 154 1.65 -9.54 -12.07
C ASP A 154 1.38 -8.46 -13.14
N GLY A 155 0.40 -7.58 -12.90
CA GLY A 155 0.16 -6.37 -13.70
C GLY A 155 -0.64 -6.57 -14.98
N LYS A 156 -1.18 -7.75 -15.25
CA LYS A 156 -1.96 -8.03 -16.47
C LYS A 156 -3.45 -7.87 -16.19
N ASP A 157 -4.03 -6.80 -16.68
CA ASP A 157 -5.48 -6.61 -16.69
C ASP A 157 -6.01 -7.02 -18.06
N GLU A 158 -6.80 -8.12 -18.10
CA GLU A 158 -7.27 -8.72 -19.35
C GLU A 158 -8.80 -8.59 -19.52
N HIS A 159 -9.52 -8.16 -18.48
CA HIS A 159 -10.98 -8.17 -18.45
C HIS A 159 -11.62 -6.80 -18.32
N GLU A 160 -10.81 -5.73 -18.30
CA GLU A 160 -11.27 -4.35 -18.24
C GLU A 160 -10.60 -3.50 -19.30
N THR A 161 -11.24 -2.39 -19.69
CA THR A 161 -10.59 -1.41 -20.53
C THR A 161 -9.74 -0.45 -19.66
N PRO A 162 -8.67 0.15 -20.23
CA PRO A 162 -7.86 1.15 -19.53
C PRO A 162 -8.71 2.33 -19.00
N GLU A 163 -9.78 2.69 -19.72
CA GLU A 163 -10.71 3.76 -19.34
C GLU A 163 -11.51 3.37 -18.09
N GLU A 164 -11.98 2.12 -18.01
CA GLU A 164 -12.72 1.62 -16.86
C GLU A 164 -11.83 1.54 -15.62
N LEU A 165 -10.64 0.96 -15.74
CA LEU A 165 -9.65 0.96 -14.66
C LEU A 165 -9.30 2.38 -14.21
N GLY A 166 -9.04 3.29 -15.17
CA GLY A 166 -8.77 4.71 -14.89
C GLY A 166 -9.91 5.37 -14.13
N ARG A 167 -11.16 5.07 -14.48
CA ARG A 167 -12.34 5.56 -13.77
C ARG A 167 -12.38 5.07 -12.32
N GLN A 168 -12.10 3.78 -12.08
CA GLN A 168 -12.10 3.21 -10.72
C GLN A 168 -10.96 3.77 -9.87
N ILE A 169 -9.79 4.00 -10.47
CA ILE A 169 -8.67 4.68 -9.80
C ILE A 169 -9.09 6.09 -9.38
N GLY A 170 -9.65 6.89 -10.30
CA GLY A 170 -10.10 8.25 -10.01
C GLY A 170 -11.17 8.33 -8.91
N LEU A 171 -12.08 7.34 -8.83
CA LEU A 171 -13.05 7.24 -7.75
C LEU A 171 -12.42 6.88 -6.39
N SER A 172 -11.24 6.27 -6.40
CA SER A 172 -10.49 5.91 -5.18
C SER A 172 -9.52 7.01 -4.74
N GLU A 173 -9.20 7.97 -5.62
CA GLU A 173 -8.38 9.15 -5.30
C GLU A 173 -9.19 10.09 -4.38
N GLY A 174 -8.68 10.34 -3.19
CA GLY A 174 -9.33 11.20 -2.19
C GLY A 174 -9.96 10.44 -1.03
N GLU A 175 -10.26 9.15 -1.18
CA GLU A 175 -10.76 8.31 -0.08
C GLU A 175 -9.70 7.33 0.43
N SER A 176 -8.72 6.97 -0.40
CA SER A 176 -7.70 5.98 -0.03
C SER A 176 -6.37 6.21 -0.73
N ARG A 177 -5.28 5.73 -0.11
CA ARG A 177 -3.99 5.58 -0.77
C ARG A 177 -3.83 4.13 -1.19
N ALA A 178 -3.73 3.86 -2.48
CA ALA A 178 -3.45 2.53 -3.00
C ALA A 178 -1.96 2.39 -3.34
N THR A 179 -1.36 1.28 -2.93
CA THR A 179 0.00 0.89 -3.31
C THR A 179 -0.09 -0.43 -4.07
N ALA A 180 0.34 -0.44 -5.31
CA ALA A 180 0.46 -1.67 -6.08
C ALA A 180 1.91 -2.19 -6.00
N GLY A 181 2.07 -3.46 -5.66
CA GLY A 181 3.32 -4.19 -5.77
C GLY A 181 3.25 -5.14 -6.96
N GLU A 182 4.04 -4.87 -7.98
CA GLU A 182 4.24 -5.80 -9.10
C GLU A 182 5.45 -6.67 -8.78
N TRP A 183 5.31 -7.99 -8.93
CA TRP A 183 6.37 -8.93 -8.64
C TRP A 183 6.97 -9.47 -9.95
N GLU A 184 8.27 -9.21 -10.17
CA GLU A 184 9.05 -9.85 -11.23
C GLU A 184 10.03 -10.89 -10.65
N PRO A 185 10.12 -12.08 -11.27
CA PRO A 185 11.04 -13.15 -10.81
C PRO A 185 12.52 -12.79 -10.88
N THR A 186 12.87 -11.74 -11.60
CA THR A 186 14.25 -11.34 -11.90
C THR A 186 14.84 -10.30 -10.97
N GLY A 187 14.09 -9.84 -9.96
CA GLY A 187 14.59 -8.87 -8.96
C GLY A 187 14.84 -7.45 -9.50
N ARG A 188 14.35 -7.11 -10.69
CA ARG A 188 14.37 -5.74 -11.21
C ARG A 188 13.03 -5.08 -10.97
N SER A 189 13.04 -3.96 -10.25
CA SER A 189 11.86 -3.13 -10.10
C SER A 189 11.49 -2.53 -11.46
N MET A 190 10.31 -2.85 -11.98
CA MET A 190 9.76 -2.12 -13.12
C MET A 190 9.12 -0.82 -12.66
N SER A 191 9.44 0.26 -13.35
CA SER A 191 8.86 1.56 -13.13
C SER A 191 7.37 1.53 -13.50
N CYS A 192 6.51 1.80 -12.53
CA CYS A 192 5.10 1.99 -12.77
C CYS A 192 4.87 3.20 -13.67
N ALA A 193 4.35 2.95 -14.88
CA ALA A 193 4.00 4.01 -15.81
C ALA A 193 2.76 4.77 -15.32
N ARG A 194 2.94 6.04 -14.99
CA ARG A 194 1.94 7.12 -14.99
C ARG A 194 0.60 6.90 -14.29
N SER A 195 0.58 6.35 -13.10
CA SER A 195 -0.48 6.60 -12.14
C SER A 195 0.13 6.73 -10.75
N GLN A 196 -0.49 7.49 -9.85
CA GLN A 196 0.05 7.76 -8.50
C GLN A 196 0.04 6.52 -7.58
N LEU A 197 0.03 5.33 -8.14
CA LEU A 197 0.26 4.07 -7.47
C LEU A 197 1.75 3.96 -7.19
N ARG A 198 2.16 4.14 -5.94
CA ARG A 198 3.54 3.94 -5.54
C ARG A 198 3.78 2.45 -5.31
N CYS A 199 4.56 1.84 -6.20
CA CYS A 199 5.03 0.47 -6.01
C CYS A 199 6.07 0.44 -4.88
N TRP A 200 5.82 -0.35 -3.85
CA TRP A 200 6.79 -0.68 -2.82
C TRP A 200 7.22 -2.13 -3.02
N ALA A 201 8.42 -2.32 -3.56
CA ALA A 201 9.09 -3.61 -3.52
C ALA A 201 10.16 -3.56 -2.42
N PRO A 202 10.23 -4.51 -1.49
CA PRO A 202 11.38 -4.63 -0.63
C PRO A 202 12.56 -5.11 -1.48
N SER A 203 13.53 -4.22 -1.73
CA SER A 203 14.82 -4.62 -2.29
C SER A 203 15.56 -5.49 -1.27
N ILE A 204 15.45 -6.79 -1.45
CA ILE A 204 16.36 -7.74 -0.82
C ILE A 204 17.64 -7.74 -1.67
N SER A 205 18.69 -7.17 -1.13
CA SER A 205 20.07 -7.08 -1.58
C SER A 205 20.50 -5.78 -2.27
N SER A 206 20.89 -4.81 -1.45
CA SER A 206 22.02 -3.91 -1.75
C SER A 206 22.55 -3.32 -0.43
N PRO A 207 23.86 -3.07 -0.31
CA PRO A 207 24.47 -2.74 0.95
C PRO A 207 23.95 -1.40 1.48
N THR A 208 23.57 -1.41 2.72
CA THR A 208 23.10 -0.30 3.54
C THR A 208 23.91 0.98 3.31
N PRO A 209 23.32 2.11 2.91
CA PRO A 209 23.97 3.37 3.12
C PRO A 209 24.00 3.60 4.64
N LYS A 210 25.21 3.79 5.19
CA LYS A 210 25.39 4.17 6.59
C LYS A 210 24.76 5.53 6.81
N ILE A 211 23.53 5.54 7.32
CA ILE A 211 22.91 6.75 7.87
C ILE A 211 23.57 6.98 9.23
N SER A 212 24.48 7.93 9.28
CA SER A 212 25.05 8.42 10.52
C SER A 212 23.99 9.24 11.25
N GLN A 213 23.26 8.60 12.17
CA GLN A 213 22.37 9.32 13.09
C GLN A 213 23.23 10.06 14.11
N LYS A 214 23.41 11.36 13.93
CA LYS A 214 23.91 12.25 14.97
C LYS A 214 22.70 12.77 15.75
N ILE A 215 22.32 12.02 16.79
CA ILE A 215 21.33 12.47 17.76
C ILE A 215 22.02 13.53 18.63
N SER A 216 21.69 14.80 18.42
CA SER A 216 22.01 15.87 19.37
C SER A 216 20.87 15.98 20.37
N ARG A 217 21.10 15.54 21.60
CA ARG A 217 20.26 15.89 22.76
C ARG A 217 20.63 17.31 23.18
N ARG A 218 19.65 18.18 23.15
CA ARG A 218 19.53 19.33 24.07
C ARG A 218 18.08 19.49 24.48
#